data_ca04aa77d34a83838f625370afdd98df
#
_entry.id   ca04aa77d34a83838f625370afdd98df
#
_cell.length_a   1.000
_cell.length_b   1.000
_cell.length_c   1.000
_cell.angle_alpha   90.00
_cell.angle_beta   90.00
_cell.angle_gamma   90.00
#
_symmetry.space_group_name_H-M   'P 1'
#
loop_
_entity.id
_entity.type
_entity.pdbx_description
1 polymer ?
#
loop_
_entity_poly.entity_id
_entity_poly.type
_entity_poly.pdbx_seq_one_letter_code
_entity_poly.pdbx_strand_id
1 'polypeptide(L)'
;MRIARFAKGEGVAYGVVEQAGESGQTQTIAELYGHPFGIDPSGVRFTGQRYPLAEVRLLAPVLPSKVVAVGRNYAEHVREMGGTELPQEPVLFLKPSTSVTGPADRIVYPVKLTERVDYEGELAVIIGRLCRDVPKDRAEDVIFGYTCANDVTARDLQLRDGQWTRAKGFDTFCPLGPWMETGTDPSDLGITTTVNGHVRQHARTSELLWDVPALIELVSSVMTLLPGDVLLTGTPEGVGPLVDGDEVSVTIESIGTLTNKVVIRD
;
A
#
# COMPACT_ATOMS: atom_id res chain seq x y z
N MET A 1 -11.07 1.78 12.01
CA MET A 1 -11.46 0.34 12.09
C MET A 1 -10.57 -0.44 11.15
N ARG A 2 -9.96 -1.53 11.61
CA ARG A 2 -9.04 -2.36 10.83
C ARG A 2 -9.79 -3.49 10.15
N ILE A 3 -9.84 -3.48 8.83
CA ILE A 3 -10.52 -4.51 8.03
C ILE A 3 -9.47 -5.32 7.27
N ALA A 4 -9.36 -6.59 7.61
CA ALA A 4 -8.44 -7.54 6.98
C ALA A 4 -9.16 -8.41 5.94
N ARG A 5 -8.44 -8.77 4.88
CA ARG A 5 -8.81 -9.83 3.96
C ARG A 5 -7.95 -11.04 4.29
N PHE A 6 -8.54 -12.22 4.46
CA PHE A 6 -7.82 -13.40 4.93
C PHE A 6 -8.32 -14.69 4.29
N ALA A 7 -7.45 -15.69 4.26
CA ALA A 7 -7.79 -17.01 3.79
C ALA A 7 -8.58 -17.78 4.88
N LYS A 8 -9.65 -18.46 4.47
CA LYS A 8 -10.53 -19.28 5.31
C LYS A 8 -10.79 -20.61 4.60
N GLY A 9 -10.11 -21.68 5.03
CA GLY A 9 -10.16 -22.95 4.32
C GLY A 9 -9.79 -22.75 2.85
N GLU A 10 -10.69 -23.16 1.93
CA GLU A 10 -10.49 -22.95 0.47
C GLU A 10 -11.03 -21.61 -0.02
N GLY A 11 -11.62 -20.78 0.85
CA GLY A 11 -12.24 -19.50 0.53
C GLY A 11 -11.47 -18.30 1.06
N VAL A 12 -12.03 -17.13 0.78
CA VAL A 12 -11.54 -15.83 1.25
C VAL A 12 -12.66 -15.10 1.96
N ALA A 13 -12.33 -14.44 3.07
CA ALA A 13 -13.26 -13.63 3.84
C ALA A 13 -12.65 -12.26 4.15
N TYR A 14 -13.52 -11.32 4.53
CA TYR A 14 -13.15 -10.06 5.17
C TYR A 14 -13.57 -10.10 6.65
N GLY A 15 -12.86 -9.37 7.48
CA GLY A 15 -13.21 -9.28 8.90
C GLY A 15 -12.56 -8.08 9.57
N VAL A 16 -13.17 -7.66 10.68
CA VAL A 16 -12.64 -6.60 11.53
C VAL A 16 -11.64 -7.19 12.50
N VAL A 17 -10.42 -6.63 12.52
CA VAL A 17 -9.40 -7.00 13.50
C VAL A 17 -9.76 -6.35 14.83
N GLU A 18 -10.08 -7.18 15.81
CA GLU A 18 -10.38 -6.79 17.19
C GLU A 18 -9.08 -6.72 17.99
N GLN A 19 -8.90 -5.65 18.76
CA GLN A 19 -7.72 -5.53 19.62
C GLN A 19 -7.81 -6.54 20.75
N ALA A 20 -6.64 -7.00 21.21
CA ALA A 20 -6.57 -7.80 22.42
C ALA A 20 -7.16 -7.01 23.61
N GLY A 21 -8.05 -7.62 24.37
CA GLY A 21 -8.58 -7.04 25.60
C GLY A 21 -7.49 -6.91 26.66
N GLU A 22 -7.76 -6.14 27.75
CA GLU A 22 -6.82 -5.83 28.85
C GLU A 22 -6.20 -7.04 29.57
N SER A 23 -6.62 -8.26 29.30
CA SER A 23 -6.22 -9.49 30.00
C SER A 23 -5.58 -10.57 29.11
N GLY A 24 -4.63 -10.21 28.26
CA GLY A 24 -3.83 -11.21 27.51
C GLY A 24 -4.60 -12.01 26.45
N GLN A 25 -5.75 -11.53 26.02
CA GLN A 25 -6.49 -12.13 24.91
C GLN A 25 -5.74 -11.92 23.61
N THR A 26 -5.61 -12.96 22.80
CA THR A 26 -5.07 -12.88 21.43
C THR A 26 -5.96 -12.02 20.55
N GLN A 27 -5.34 -11.23 19.66
CA GLN A 27 -6.08 -10.51 18.62
C GLN A 27 -6.90 -11.50 17.78
N THR A 28 -8.13 -11.12 17.47
CA THR A 28 -9.05 -11.92 16.65
C THR A 28 -9.52 -11.14 15.43
N ILE A 29 -10.01 -11.86 14.43
CA ILE A 29 -10.72 -11.29 13.29
C ILE A 29 -12.19 -11.71 13.40
N ALA A 30 -13.09 -10.73 13.56
CA ALA A 30 -14.54 -10.95 13.47
C ALA A 30 -14.97 -10.92 12.01
N GLU A 31 -15.42 -12.06 11.48
CA GLU A 31 -15.76 -12.20 10.06
C GLU A 31 -16.97 -11.36 9.67
N LEU A 32 -16.82 -10.61 8.58
CA LEU A 32 -17.88 -9.82 7.96
C LEU A 32 -18.74 -10.68 7.02
N TYR A 33 -20.02 -10.36 6.96
CA TYR A 33 -20.90 -10.93 5.97
C TYR A 33 -20.78 -10.17 4.65
N GLY A 34 -20.09 -10.76 3.67
CA GLY A 34 -19.90 -10.19 2.34
C GLY A 34 -18.67 -9.31 2.19
N HIS A 35 -18.71 -8.42 1.20
CA HIS A 35 -17.61 -7.55 0.82
C HIS A 35 -17.73 -6.18 1.52
N PRO A 36 -16.65 -5.57 2.02
CA PRO A 36 -16.73 -4.32 2.78
C PRO A 36 -17.06 -3.08 1.95
N PHE A 37 -16.83 -3.10 0.63
CA PHE A 37 -17.12 -1.96 -0.23
C PHE A 37 -18.61 -1.86 -0.58
N GLY A 38 -19.14 -0.63 -0.61
CA GLY A 38 -20.52 -0.36 -0.97
C GLY A 38 -21.54 -0.63 0.15
N ILE A 39 -21.07 -0.95 1.36
CA ILE A 39 -21.91 -1.11 2.54
C ILE A 39 -21.83 0.19 3.35
N ASP A 40 -22.99 0.75 3.71
CA ASP A 40 -23.05 1.81 4.71
C ASP A 40 -22.45 1.29 6.03
N PRO A 41 -21.58 2.06 6.73
CA PRO A 41 -20.98 1.64 8.00
C PRO A 41 -22.00 1.16 9.04
N SER A 42 -23.24 1.69 9.03
CA SER A 42 -24.35 1.23 9.86
C SER A 42 -24.92 -0.12 9.42
N GLY A 43 -24.63 -0.57 8.20
CA GLY A 43 -25.07 -1.84 7.60
C GLY A 43 -24.06 -2.99 7.72
N VAL A 44 -22.93 -2.76 8.38
CA VAL A 44 -21.92 -3.82 8.61
C VAL A 44 -22.53 -4.97 9.41
N ARG A 45 -22.48 -6.17 8.84
CA ARG A 45 -23.01 -7.38 9.48
C ARG A 45 -21.89 -8.39 9.69
N PHE A 46 -21.89 -9.03 10.86
CA PHE A 46 -20.95 -10.08 11.22
C PHE A 46 -21.61 -11.46 11.07
N THR A 47 -20.84 -12.46 10.64
CA THR A 47 -21.29 -13.86 10.57
C THR A 47 -21.41 -14.50 11.95
N GLY A 48 -20.81 -13.89 12.98
CA GLY A 48 -20.65 -14.45 14.32
C GLY A 48 -19.38 -15.29 14.49
N GLN A 49 -18.66 -15.57 13.40
CA GLN A 49 -17.40 -16.32 13.46
C GLN A 49 -16.24 -15.38 13.84
N ARG A 50 -15.32 -15.90 14.66
CA ARG A 50 -14.07 -15.23 15.04
C ARG A 50 -12.90 -16.18 14.87
N TYR A 51 -11.79 -15.64 14.39
CA TYR A 51 -10.55 -16.40 14.15
C TYR A 51 -9.40 -15.72 14.88
N PRO A 52 -8.55 -16.48 15.61
CA PRO A 52 -7.29 -15.90 16.09
C PRO A 52 -6.48 -15.34 14.94
N LEU A 53 -6.01 -14.08 15.05
CA LEU A 53 -5.25 -13.42 13.98
C LEU A 53 -3.99 -14.21 13.60
N ALA A 54 -3.34 -14.83 14.57
CA ALA A 54 -2.13 -15.64 14.37
C ALA A 54 -2.36 -16.97 13.62
N GLU A 55 -3.62 -17.42 13.51
CA GLU A 55 -3.97 -18.70 12.88
C GLU A 55 -4.50 -18.54 11.45
N VAL A 56 -4.66 -17.30 10.99
CA VAL A 56 -5.12 -17.01 9.63
C VAL A 56 -4.00 -16.45 8.77
N ARG A 57 -4.03 -16.76 7.48
CA ARG A 57 -3.17 -16.09 6.51
C ARG A 57 -3.85 -14.82 6.03
N LEU A 58 -3.24 -13.68 6.34
CA LEU A 58 -3.64 -12.41 5.74
C LEU A 58 -3.32 -12.39 4.25
N LEU A 59 -4.15 -11.72 3.49
CA LEU A 59 -4.02 -11.51 2.05
C LEU A 59 -3.93 -10.02 1.76
N ALA A 60 -3.50 -9.64 0.55
CA ALA A 60 -3.61 -8.24 0.12
C ALA A 60 -5.03 -7.74 0.43
N PRO A 61 -5.18 -6.61 1.12
CA PRO A 61 -6.47 -6.17 1.64
C PRO A 61 -7.50 -5.88 0.55
N VAL A 62 -7.01 -5.59 -0.67
CA VAL A 62 -7.82 -5.36 -1.87
C VAL A 62 -7.21 -6.03 -3.08
N LEU A 63 -8.04 -6.28 -4.09
CA LEU A 63 -7.63 -6.65 -5.45
C LEU A 63 -8.09 -5.50 -6.38
N PRO A 64 -7.24 -4.49 -6.60
CA PRO A 64 -7.63 -3.28 -7.33
C PRO A 64 -7.82 -3.57 -8.82
N SER A 65 -8.68 -2.79 -9.48
CA SER A 65 -8.74 -2.77 -10.95
C SER A 65 -7.46 -2.15 -11.52
N LYS A 66 -6.90 -1.18 -10.82
CA LYS A 66 -5.62 -0.53 -11.09
C LYS A 66 -4.98 -0.01 -9.81
N VAL A 67 -3.67 0.10 -9.82
CA VAL A 67 -2.90 0.86 -8.85
C VAL A 67 -2.33 2.08 -9.56
N VAL A 68 -2.76 3.27 -9.12
CA VAL A 68 -2.18 4.55 -9.56
C VAL A 68 -1.10 4.92 -8.57
N ALA A 69 0.07 5.30 -9.04
CA ALA A 69 1.19 5.64 -8.17
C ALA A 69 1.75 7.02 -8.52
N VAL A 70 2.30 7.67 -7.50
CA VAL A 70 2.84 9.03 -7.59
C VAL A 70 4.33 8.99 -7.34
N GLY A 71 5.10 9.36 -8.35
CA GLY A 71 6.54 9.52 -8.21
C GLY A 71 6.94 10.94 -7.76
N ARG A 72 8.08 11.02 -7.06
CA ARG A 72 8.73 12.29 -6.68
C ARG A 72 7.87 13.17 -5.75
N ASN A 73 7.15 12.58 -4.83
CA ASN A 73 6.26 13.31 -3.91
C ASN A 73 6.89 13.65 -2.55
N TYR A 74 8.17 13.36 -2.34
CA TYR A 74 8.97 13.82 -1.20
C TYR A 74 10.19 14.60 -1.69
N ALA A 75 10.42 15.78 -1.12
CA ALA A 75 11.49 16.67 -1.59
C ALA A 75 12.88 16.05 -1.47
N GLU A 76 13.17 15.39 -0.34
CA GLU A 76 14.48 14.78 -0.10
C GLU A 76 14.70 13.56 -1.03
N HIS A 77 13.64 12.77 -1.32
CA HIS A 77 13.75 11.71 -2.32
C HIS A 77 14.04 12.25 -3.73
N VAL A 78 13.46 13.39 -4.12
CA VAL A 78 13.81 14.04 -5.40
C VAL A 78 15.29 14.37 -5.46
N ARG A 79 15.86 14.90 -4.37
CA ARG A 79 17.29 15.24 -4.26
C ARG A 79 18.18 13.99 -4.26
N GLU A 80 17.80 12.95 -3.52
CA GLU A 80 18.48 11.65 -3.50
C GLU A 80 18.62 11.06 -4.90
N MET A 81 17.54 11.19 -5.72
CA MET A 81 17.53 10.72 -7.11
C MET A 81 18.22 11.67 -8.11
N GLY A 82 18.95 12.68 -7.62
CA GLY A 82 19.71 13.61 -8.43
C GLY A 82 18.90 14.77 -9.02
N GLY A 83 17.66 14.96 -8.58
CA GLY A 83 16.83 16.10 -8.99
C GLY A 83 17.32 17.39 -8.34
N THR A 84 17.50 18.45 -9.14
CA THR A 84 17.88 19.79 -8.68
C THR A 84 16.68 20.70 -8.42
N GLU A 85 15.56 20.38 -9.03
CA GLU A 85 14.31 21.14 -8.92
C GLU A 85 13.16 20.19 -8.52
N LEU A 86 12.25 20.71 -7.73
CA LEU A 86 11.02 19.99 -7.38
C LEU A 86 10.07 19.97 -8.59
N PRO A 87 9.37 18.86 -8.85
CA PRO A 87 8.40 18.79 -9.93
C PRO A 87 7.28 19.83 -9.70
N GLN A 88 6.78 20.41 -10.78
CA GLN A 88 5.65 21.37 -10.72
C GLN A 88 4.30 20.67 -10.60
N GLU A 89 4.23 19.39 -11.03
CA GLU A 89 3.04 18.53 -10.96
C GLU A 89 3.46 17.11 -10.55
N PRO A 90 2.57 16.34 -9.90
CA PRO A 90 2.83 14.95 -9.58
C PRO A 90 3.09 14.10 -10.82
N VAL A 91 4.08 13.23 -10.76
CA VAL A 91 4.37 12.25 -11.82
C VAL A 91 3.50 11.03 -11.60
N LEU A 92 2.51 10.78 -12.46
CA LEU A 92 1.63 9.63 -12.34
C LEU A 92 2.13 8.45 -13.19
N PHE A 93 2.03 7.26 -12.63
CA PHE A 93 2.22 6.01 -13.35
C PHE A 93 1.28 4.92 -12.83
N LEU A 94 1.22 3.79 -13.52
CA LEU A 94 0.35 2.68 -13.15
C LEU A 94 1.18 1.43 -12.84
N LYS A 95 0.72 0.68 -11.83
CA LYS A 95 1.13 -0.70 -11.61
C LYS A 95 -0.05 -1.62 -11.94
N PRO A 96 0.18 -2.73 -12.67
CA PRO A 96 -0.90 -3.67 -13.00
C PRO A 96 -1.44 -4.35 -11.73
N SER A 97 -2.71 -4.74 -11.77
CA SER A 97 -3.35 -5.46 -10.66
C SER A 97 -2.61 -6.75 -10.28
N THR A 98 -1.96 -7.39 -11.24
CA THR A 98 -1.17 -8.62 -11.04
C THR A 98 0.13 -8.39 -10.28
N SER A 99 0.60 -7.14 -10.13
CA SER A 99 1.76 -6.82 -9.31
C SER A 99 1.45 -6.88 -7.80
N VAL A 100 0.16 -6.87 -7.43
CA VAL A 100 -0.27 -6.84 -6.03
C VAL A 100 0.00 -8.17 -5.34
N THR A 101 0.60 -8.10 -4.15
CA THR A 101 0.80 -9.24 -3.25
C THR A 101 0.49 -8.85 -1.80
N GLY A 102 0.30 -9.80 -0.91
CA GLY A 102 -0.17 -9.57 0.45
C GLY A 102 0.93 -9.64 1.52
N PRO A 103 0.53 -9.49 2.79
CA PRO A 103 1.43 -9.67 3.92
C PRO A 103 2.04 -11.07 3.93
N ALA A 104 3.32 -11.16 4.28
CA ALA A 104 4.12 -12.40 4.31
C ALA A 104 4.26 -13.13 2.96
N ASP A 105 3.68 -12.62 1.88
CA ASP A 105 3.98 -13.11 0.54
C ASP A 105 5.39 -12.70 0.12
N ARG A 106 5.91 -13.36 -0.92
CA ARG A 106 7.28 -13.15 -1.39
C ARG A 106 7.35 -12.05 -2.43
N ILE A 107 8.37 -11.20 -2.36
CA ILE A 107 8.79 -10.34 -3.47
C ILE A 107 9.74 -11.17 -4.33
N VAL A 108 9.37 -11.41 -5.58
CA VAL A 108 10.17 -12.23 -6.51
C VAL A 108 11.13 -11.32 -7.28
N TYR A 109 12.43 -11.46 -7.01
CA TYR A 109 13.47 -10.73 -7.72
C TYR A 109 13.72 -11.35 -9.11
N PRO A 110 13.44 -10.64 -10.21
CA PRO A 110 13.60 -11.19 -11.58
C PRO A 110 15.03 -11.01 -12.10
N VAL A 111 16.00 -11.75 -11.54
CA VAL A 111 17.45 -11.62 -11.80
C VAL A 111 17.86 -11.75 -13.26
N LYS A 112 17.04 -12.37 -14.12
CA LYS A 112 17.31 -12.47 -15.57
C LYS A 112 16.98 -11.19 -16.34
N LEU A 113 16.27 -10.26 -15.72
CA LEU A 113 15.68 -9.07 -16.37
C LEU A 113 16.18 -7.75 -15.79
N THR A 114 16.60 -7.73 -14.52
CA THR A 114 17.07 -6.53 -13.82
C THR A 114 18.25 -6.86 -12.90
N GLU A 115 19.16 -5.92 -12.78
CA GLU A 115 20.35 -6.05 -11.92
C GLU A 115 20.12 -5.38 -10.55
N ARG A 116 19.05 -4.57 -10.40
CA ARG A 116 18.79 -3.83 -9.17
C ARG A 116 17.30 -3.68 -8.91
N VAL A 117 16.84 -4.25 -7.80
CA VAL A 117 15.49 -4.08 -7.27
C VAL A 117 15.57 -3.31 -5.96
N ASP A 118 14.85 -2.18 -5.86
CA ASP A 118 14.81 -1.32 -4.68
C ASP A 118 13.44 -1.43 -3.99
N TYR A 119 13.43 -1.21 -2.65
CA TYR A 119 12.22 -0.99 -1.86
C TYR A 119 11.84 0.49 -1.89
N GLU A 120 10.55 0.78 -1.79
CA GLU A 120 9.96 2.11 -1.64
C GLU A 120 8.72 2.00 -0.73
N GLY A 121 8.88 2.30 0.57
CA GLY A 121 7.77 2.30 1.53
C GLY A 121 6.85 3.49 1.31
N GLU A 122 5.53 3.24 1.25
CA GLU A 122 4.52 4.26 0.92
C GLU A 122 3.24 4.11 1.73
N LEU A 123 2.55 5.23 1.95
CA LEU A 123 1.14 5.23 2.30
C LEU A 123 0.32 4.88 1.04
N ALA A 124 -0.61 3.95 1.17
CA ALA A 124 -1.58 3.63 0.12
C ALA A 124 -2.98 4.06 0.53
N VAL A 125 -3.66 4.77 -0.36
CA VAL A 125 -5.06 5.18 -0.23
C VAL A 125 -5.95 4.18 -0.98
N ILE A 126 -7.00 3.70 -0.33
CA ILE A 126 -7.96 2.76 -0.92
C ILE A 126 -9.26 3.51 -1.22
N ILE A 127 -9.71 3.45 -2.45
CA ILE A 127 -10.95 4.09 -2.91
C ILE A 127 -12.17 3.29 -2.44
N GLY A 128 -13.16 3.99 -1.90
CA GLY A 128 -14.37 3.37 -1.33
C GLY A 128 -15.57 3.36 -2.24
N ARG A 129 -15.63 4.26 -3.21
CA ARG A 129 -16.76 4.39 -4.13
C ARG A 129 -16.35 4.86 -5.51
N LEU A 130 -17.16 4.52 -6.51
CA LEU A 130 -16.98 5.02 -7.87
C LEU A 130 -17.00 6.54 -7.87
N CYS A 131 -15.95 7.16 -8.42
CA CYS A 131 -15.83 8.61 -8.45
C CYS A 131 -15.02 9.10 -9.66
N ARG A 132 -15.28 10.36 -10.02
CA ARG A 132 -14.57 11.13 -11.03
C ARG A 132 -14.72 12.63 -10.73
N ASP A 133 -13.70 13.41 -11.11
CA ASP A 133 -13.69 14.88 -10.94
C ASP A 133 -14.02 15.29 -9.49
N VAL A 134 -13.37 14.65 -8.53
CA VAL A 134 -13.57 14.88 -7.08
C VAL A 134 -12.80 16.12 -6.66
N PRO A 135 -13.46 17.18 -6.16
CA PRO A 135 -12.74 18.35 -5.67
C PRO A 135 -12.00 18.03 -4.38
N LYS A 136 -10.89 18.73 -4.15
CA LYS A 136 -9.97 18.49 -3.02
C LYS A 136 -10.69 18.44 -1.66
N ASP A 137 -11.64 19.33 -1.40
CA ASP A 137 -12.42 19.42 -0.16
C ASP A 137 -13.45 18.30 0.02
N ARG A 138 -13.64 17.46 -1.00
CA ARG A 138 -14.52 16.29 -0.99
C ARG A 138 -13.77 14.96 -1.09
N ALA A 139 -12.44 14.97 -1.03
CA ALA A 139 -11.62 13.78 -1.20
C ALA A 139 -11.95 12.67 -0.19
N GLU A 140 -12.21 13.02 1.07
CA GLU A 140 -12.57 12.08 2.13
C GLU A 140 -13.85 11.29 1.84
N ASP A 141 -14.80 11.88 1.08
CA ASP A 141 -16.07 11.23 0.74
C ASP A 141 -15.89 9.96 -0.11
N VAL A 142 -14.75 9.83 -0.78
CA VAL A 142 -14.47 8.73 -1.72
C VAL A 142 -13.41 7.76 -1.20
N ILE A 143 -12.73 8.08 -0.11
CA ILE A 143 -11.71 7.23 0.51
C ILE A 143 -12.39 6.18 1.40
N PHE A 144 -11.98 4.92 1.27
CA PHE A 144 -12.39 3.84 2.17
C PHE A 144 -11.47 3.76 3.39
N GLY A 145 -10.20 3.96 3.18
CA GLY A 145 -9.17 3.88 4.22
C GLY A 145 -7.76 3.80 3.64
N TYR A 146 -6.82 3.40 4.47
CA TYR A 146 -5.39 3.45 4.20
C TYR A 146 -4.73 2.11 4.53
N THR A 147 -3.59 1.84 3.88
CA THR A 147 -2.76 0.66 4.16
C THR A 147 -1.29 0.97 3.89
N CYS A 148 -0.39 0.12 4.35
CA CYS A 148 1.01 0.21 3.96
C CYS A 148 1.20 -0.39 2.56
N ALA A 149 2.13 0.16 1.80
CA ALA A 149 2.56 -0.34 0.51
C ALA A 149 4.08 -0.36 0.38
N ASN A 150 4.58 -1.20 -0.53
CA ASN A 150 5.96 -1.15 -1.00
C ASN A 150 5.93 -1.05 -2.53
N ASP A 151 6.30 0.10 -3.09
CA ASP A 151 6.39 0.31 -4.54
C ASP A 151 7.71 -0.24 -5.08
N VAL A 152 7.85 -1.57 -5.05
CA VAL A 152 9.06 -2.27 -5.48
C VAL A 152 9.42 -1.90 -6.91
N THR A 153 10.72 -1.61 -7.13
CA THR A 153 11.20 -0.95 -8.35
C THR A 153 12.43 -1.64 -8.91
N ALA A 154 12.40 -2.07 -10.17
CA ALA A 154 13.58 -2.42 -10.93
C ALA A 154 14.30 -1.13 -11.39
N ARG A 155 15.25 -0.67 -10.60
CA ARG A 155 15.81 0.68 -10.71
C ARG A 155 16.60 0.92 -11.99
N ASP A 156 17.35 -0.05 -12.45
CA ASP A 156 18.07 0.01 -13.72
C ASP A 156 17.12 0.12 -14.91
N LEU A 157 15.97 -0.58 -14.87
CA LEU A 157 14.94 -0.48 -15.90
C LEU A 157 14.23 0.87 -15.86
N GLN A 158 13.96 1.41 -14.66
CA GLN A 158 13.33 2.72 -14.51
C GLN A 158 14.17 3.82 -15.17
N LEU A 159 15.49 3.77 -14.99
CA LEU A 159 16.42 4.73 -15.59
C LEU A 159 16.55 4.56 -17.11
N ARG A 160 16.57 3.30 -17.57
CA ARG A 160 16.79 2.95 -18.97
C ARG A 160 15.59 3.19 -19.88
N ASP A 161 14.39 2.84 -19.41
CA ASP A 161 13.23 2.74 -20.29
C ASP A 161 12.50 4.10 -20.51
N GLY A 162 12.69 5.06 -19.61
CA GLY A 162 11.97 6.34 -19.62
C GLY A 162 10.47 6.22 -19.26
N GLN A 163 9.80 5.13 -19.65
CA GLN A 163 8.46 4.75 -19.20
C GLN A 163 8.56 3.69 -18.10
N TRP A 164 7.91 3.90 -16.96
CA TRP A 164 8.13 3.10 -15.75
C TRP A 164 7.35 1.78 -15.69
N THR A 165 6.51 1.50 -16.70
CA THR A 165 5.63 0.33 -16.72
C THR A 165 6.36 -0.98 -16.40
N ARG A 166 7.48 -1.26 -17.07
CA ARG A 166 8.25 -2.48 -16.85
C ARG A 166 8.96 -2.47 -15.50
N ALA A 167 9.55 -1.34 -15.11
CA ALA A 167 10.29 -1.20 -13.86
C ALA A 167 9.42 -1.38 -12.61
N LYS A 168 8.15 -1.01 -12.69
CA LYS A 168 7.17 -0.96 -11.61
C LYS A 168 6.11 -2.08 -11.67
N GLY A 169 6.03 -2.81 -12.80
CA GLY A 169 4.92 -3.69 -13.14
C GLY A 169 5.18 -5.19 -13.03
N PHE A 170 6.32 -5.64 -12.52
CA PHE A 170 6.55 -7.06 -12.29
C PHE A 170 5.53 -7.64 -11.29
N ASP A 171 5.17 -8.89 -11.46
CA ASP A 171 4.40 -9.62 -10.44
C ASP A 171 5.10 -9.49 -9.07
N THR A 172 4.32 -9.35 -8.01
CA THR A 172 4.78 -9.15 -6.63
C THR A 172 5.45 -7.81 -6.31
N PHE A 173 5.52 -6.86 -7.25
CA PHE A 173 6.15 -5.55 -7.04
C PHE A 173 5.23 -4.49 -6.39
N CYS A 174 4.04 -4.90 -5.91
CA CYS A 174 3.14 -4.05 -5.16
C CYS A 174 2.60 -4.76 -3.90
N PRO A 175 3.45 -5.04 -2.90
CA PRO A 175 2.99 -5.49 -1.60
C PRO A 175 2.03 -4.48 -0.98
N LEU A 176 0.87 -4.94 -0.47
CA LEU A 176 -0.15 -4.16 0.23
C LEU A 176 -0.58 -4.85 1.52
N GLY A 177 -0.76 -4.11 2.60
CA GLY A 177 -1.24 -4.65 3.87
C GLY A 177 -0.76 -3.89 5.09
N PRO A 178 -0.96 -4.39 6.29
CA PRO A 178 -1.53 -5.72 6.61
C PRO A 178 -3.06 -5.77 6.49
N TRP A 179 -3.76 -4.66 6.58
CA TRP A 179 -5.22 -4.46 6.51
C TRP A 179 -5.55 -3.05 6.02
N MET A 180 -6.82 -2.75 5.85
CA MET A 180 -7.34 -1.39 5.60
C MET A 180 -7.67 -0.74 6.95
N GLU A 181 -7.08 0.42 7.25
CA GLU A 181 -7.47 1.26 8.40
C GLU A 181 -8.40 2.36 7.92
N THR A 182 -9.64 2.39 8.45
CA THR A 182 -10.68 3.32 7.98
C THR A 182 -10.86 4.57 8.86
N GLY A 183 -10.18 4.66 9.97
CA GLY A 183 -10.41 5.71 10.98
C GLY A 183 -9.15 6.50 11.34
N THR A 184 -8.18 6.61 10.42
CA THR A 184 -6.96 7.39 10.67
C THR A 184 -6.92 8.64 9.80
N ASP A 185 -6.37 9.73 10.35
CA ASP A 185 -6.06 10.94 9.61
C ASP A 185 -4.69 10.76 8.94
N PRO A 186 -4.60 10.84 7.60
CA PRO A 186 -3.36 10.63 6.87
C PRO A 186 -2.42 11.84 6.86
N SER A 187 -2.81 12.97 7.45
CA SER A 187 -2.12 14.25 7.29
C SER A 187 -0.74 14.30 7.93
N ASP A 188 -0.52 13.52 9.02
CA ASP A 188 0.76 13.50 9.74
C ASP A 188 1.00 12.14 10.41
N LEU A 189 1.28 11.12 9.61
CA LEU A 189 1.62 9.77 10.06
C LEU A 189 3.11 9.50 9.88
N GLY A 190 3.75 8.89 10.88
CA GLY A 190 5.10 8.36 10.74
C GLY A 190 5.12 7.18 9.76
N ILE A 191 6.05 7.20 8.80
CA ILE A 191 6.34 6.11 7.89
C ILE A 191 7.79 5.65 8.08
N THR A 192 7.99 4.35 8.25
CA THR A 192 9.32 3.76 8.46
C THR A 192 9.45 2.50 7.62
N THR A 193 10.53 2.39 6.86
CA THR A 193 10.91 1.16 6.17
C THR A 193 12.16 0.57 6.79
N THR A 194 12.12 -0.72 7.10
CA THR A 194 13.29 -1.46 7.59
C THR A 194 13.64 -2.59 6.63
N VAL A 195 14.93 -2.88 6.51
CA VAL A 195 15.45 -4.07 5.84
C VAL A 195 16.31 -4.84 6.83
N ASN A 196 15.95 -6.10 7.08
CA ASN A 196 16.59 -6.96 8.09
C ASN A 196 16.65 -6.29 9.48
N GLY A 197 15.59 -5.59 9.87
CA GLY A 197 15.49 -4.87 11.13
C GLY A 197 16.22 -3.52 11.19
N HIS A 198 16.96 -3.14 10.15
CA HIS A 198 17.67 -1.85 10.09
C HIS A 198 16.79 -0.80 9.41
N VAL A 199 16.58 0.34 10.08
CA VAL A 199 15.83 1.48 9.51
C VAL A 199 16.57 2.00 8.28
N ARG A 200 15.84 2.16 7.19
CA ARG A 200 16.31 2.67 5.90
C ARG A 200 15.61 3.95 5.50
N GLN A 201 14.28 3.99 5.66
CA GLN A 201 13.47 5.18 5.43
C GLN A 201 12.78 5.58 6.72
N HIS A 202 12.69 6.87 6.99
CA HIS A 202 11.94 7.39 8.14
C HIS A 202 11.53 8.83 7.84
N ALA A 203 10.22 9.05 7.69
CA ALA A 203 9.64 10.34 7.33
C ALA A 203 8.21 10.46 7.88
N ARG A 204 7.54 11.55 7.57
CA ARG A 204 6.13 11.75 7.89
C ARG A 204 5.32 12.05 6.63
N THR A 205 4.05 11.68 6.63
CA THR A 205 3.14 11.99 5.52
C THR A 205 2.87 13.50 5.37
N SER A 206 3.11 14.28 6.41
CA SER A 206 3.08 15.76 6.34
C SER A 206 4.20 16.36 5.48
N GLU A 207 5.20 15.57 5.09
CA GLU A 207 6.29 15.97 4.20
C GLU A 207 5.98 15.74 2.71
N LEU A 208 4.81 15.18 2.39
CA LEU A 208 4.33 15.02 1.01
C LEU A 208 4.21 16.39 0.33
N LEU A 209 4.75 16.54 -0.88
CA LEU A 209 4.61 17.75 -1.69
C LEU A 209 3.16 17.98 -2.12
N TRP A 210 2.45 16.90 -2.44
CA TRP A 210 1.01 16.90 -2.69
C TRP A 210 0.35 15.95 -1.69
N ASP A 211 -0.50 16.51 -0.86
CA ASP A 211 -1.29 15.78 0.14
C ASP A 211 -2.31 14.82 -0.49
N VAL A 212 -2.84 13.89 0.28
CA VAL A 212 -3.82 12.90 -0.19
C VAL A 212 -5.01 13.55 -0.88
N PRO A 213 -5.65 14.62 -0.35
CA PRO A 213 -6.75 15.29 -1.04
C PRO A 213 -6.38 15.86 -2.42
N ALA A 214 -5.21 16.48 -2.56
CA ALA A 214 -4.75 17.00 -3.85
C ALA A 214 -4.48 15.88 -4.86
N LEU A 215 -3.95 14.74 -4.41
CA LEU A 215 -3.75 13.56 -5.26
C LEU A 215 -5.07 12.95 -5.73
N ILE A 216 -6.08 12.87 -4.86
CA ILE A 216 -7.43 12.39 -5.23
C ILE A 216 -8.05 13.31 -6.29
N GLU A 217 -7.98 14.63 -6.09
CA GLU A 217 -8.48 15.61 -7.07
C GLU A 217 -7.80 15.41 -8.43
N LEU A 218 -6.47 15.38 -8.46
CA LEU A 218 -5.71 15.20 -9.69
C LEU A 218 -6.03 13.87 -10.38
N VAL A 219 -5.93 12.75 -9.67
CA VAL A 219 -6.11 11.43 -10.28
C VAL A 219 -7.54 11.23 -10.76
N SER A 220 -8.53 11.69 -9.99
CA SER A 220 -9.94 11.59 -10.38
C SER A 220 -10.31 12.50 -11.56
N SER A 221 -9.58 13.58 -11.80
CA SER A 221 -9.75 14.42 -13.00
C SER A 221 -9.21 13.73 -14.28
N VAL A 222 -8.17 12.88 -14.12
CA VAL A 222 -7.58 12.14 -15.24
C VAL A 222 -8.39 10.90 -15.58
N MET A 223 -8.81 10.12 -14.56
CA MET A 223 -9.46 8.83 -14.77
C MET A 223 -10.50 8.52 -13.70
N THR A 224 -11.53 7.76 -14.08
CA THR A 224 -12.51 7.23 -13.12
C THR A 224 -11.84 6.26 -12.16
N LEU A 225 -12.12 6.43 -10.87
CA LEU A 225 -11.68 5.52 -9.80
C LEU A 225 -12.84 4.62 -9.38
N LEU A 226 -12.54 3.36 -9.12
CA LEU A 226 -13.48 2.33 -8.71
C LEU A 226 -13.27 1.95 -7.23
N PRO A 227 -14.30 1.43 -6.53
CA PRO A 227 -14.12 0.86 -5.21
C PRO A 227 -13.02 -0.22 -5.21
N GLY A 228 -12.07 -0.10 -4.28
CA GLY A 228 -10.92 -0.99 -4.20
C GLY A 228 -9.72 -0.59 -5.06
N ASP A 229 -9.80 0.42 -5.93
CA ASP A 229 -8.61 0.99 -6.56
C ASP A 229 -7.68 1.57 -5.50
N VAL A 230 -6.39 1.54 -5.80
CA VAL A 230 -5.34 1.97 -4.87
C VAL A 230 -4.56 3.14 -5.47
N LEU A 231 -4.29 4.14 -4.63
CA LEU A 231 -3.38 5.24 -4.93
C LEU A 231 -2.18 5.16 -4.00
N LEU A 232 -0.97 4.98 -4.54
CA LEU A 232 0.30 5.06 -3.83
C LEU A 232 0.75 6.51 -3.81
N THR A 233 1.12 7.03 -2.62
CA THR A 233 1.32 8.47 -2.42
C THR A 233 2.74 8.96 -2.64
N GLY A 234 3.68 8.07 -2.94
CA GLY A 234 5.10 8.37 -3.05
C GLY A 234 5.90 7.93 -1.83
N THR A 235 7.20 7.75 -2.05
CA THR A 235 8.15 7.26 -1.05
C THR A 235 9.10 8.39 -0.60
N PRO A 236 9.51 8.41 0.68
CA PRO A 236 10.58 9.29 1.16
C PRO A 236 11.97 8.81 0.70
N GLU A 237 13.00 9.58 1.03
CA GLU A 237 14.41 9.22 0.83
C GLU A 237 14.80 7.96 1.63
N GLY A 238 15.95 7.38 1.30
CA GLY A 238 16.48 6.16 1.91
C GLY A 238 16.14 4.90 1.12
N VAL A 239 15.72 5.04 -0.15
CA VAL A 239 15.52 3.89 -1.04
C VAL A 239 16.83 3.14 -1.28
N GLY A 240 16.76 1.84 -1.48
CA GLY A 240 17.96 1.05 -1.65
C GLY A 240 17.71 -0.38 -2.13
N PRO A 241 18.80 -1.08 -2.50
CA PRO A 241 18.70 -2.40 -3.09
C PRO A 241 18.25 -3.48 -2.10
N LEU A 242 17.49 -4.42 -2.63
CA LEU A 242 17.11 -5.67 -2.01
C LEU A 242 17.92 -6.83 -2.61
N VAL A 243 18.24 -7.82 -1.80
CA VAL A 243 18.89 -9.06 -2.23
C VAL A 243 18.09 -10.27 -1.77
N ASP A 244 18.44 -11.45 -2.31
CA ASP A 244 17.80 -12.71 -1.92
C ASP A 244 17.89 -12.96 -0.42
N GLY A 245 16.76 -13.32 0.18
CA GLY A 245 16.65 -13.57 1.62
C GLY A 245 16.35 -12.36 2.47
N ASP A 246 16.43 -11.14 1.94
CA ASP A 246 16.09 -9.94 2.70
C ASP A 246 14.62 -9.96 3.17
N GLU A 247 14.42 -9.43 4.38
CA GLU A 247 13.11 -9.12 4.93
C GLU A 247 12.92 -7.62 4.94
N VAL A 248 11.92 -7.13 4.21
CA VAL A 248 11.55 -5.72 4.15
C VAL A 248 10.22 -5.48 4.86
N SER A 249 10.18 -4.51 5.75
CA SER A 249 8.98 -4.13 6.47
C SER A 249 8.69 -2.64 6.31
N VAL A 250 7.44 -2.32 5.95
CA VAL A 250 6.92 -0.95 5.92
C VAL A 250 5.94 -0.80 7.08
N THR A 251 6.24 0.12 7.98
CA THR A 251 5.40 0.44 9.15
C THR A 251 4.84 1.84 9.00
N ILE A 252 3.53 1.99 9.13
CA ILE A 252 2.86 3.29 9.18
C ILE A 252 2.11 3.41 10.51
N GLU A 253 2.33 4.55 11.16
CA GLU A 253 1.68 4.91 12.42
C GLU A 253 0.15 4.74 12.32
N SER A 254 -0.47 4.21 13.36
CA SER A 254 -1.91 3.90 13.45
C SER A 254 -2.42 2.81 12.50
N ILE A 255 -1.70 2.46 11.43
CA ILE A 255 -2.08 1.41 10.48
C ILE A 255 -1.51 0.07 10.91
N GLY A 256 -0.18 -0.08 10.89
CA GLY A 256 0.49 -1.33 11.23
C GLY A 256 1.73 -1.59 10.40
N THR A 257 2.13 -2.85 10.28
CA THR A 257 3.36 -3.24 9.59
C THR A 257 3.07 -4.27 8.50
N LEU A 258 3.54 -3.99 7.29
CA LEU A 258 3.56 -4.90 6.16
C LEU A 258 4.97 -5.47 6.02
N THR A 259 5.10 -6.79 6.11
CA THR A 259 6.40 -7.48 6.00
C THR A 259 6.39 -8.47 4.86
N ASN A 260 7.44 -8.45 4.03
CA ASN A 260 7.62 -9.36 2.92
C ASN A 260 9.08 -9.84 2.85
N LYS A 261 9.27 -11.06 2.36
CA LYS A 261 10.59 -11.65 2.13
C LYS A 261 10.94 -11.65 0.65
N VAL A 262 12.16 -11.25 0.32
CA VAL A 262 12.69 -11.26 -1.04
C VAL A 262 13.20 -12.67 -1.40
N VAL A 263 12.87 -13.15 -2.59
CA VAL A 263 13.36 -14.43 -3.12
C VAL A 263 13.73 -14.31 -4.59
N ILE A 264 14.79 -14.99 -4.95
CA ILE A 264 15.14 -15.24 -6.35
C ILE A 264 14.43 -16.53 -6.80
N ARG A 265 13.81 -16.49 -7.98
CA ARG A 265 13.34 -17.71 -8.67
C ARG A 265 14.15 -17.88 -9.95
N ASP A 266 14.67 -19.08 -10.10
CA ASP A 266 15.35 -19.55 -11.31
C ASP A 266 14.42 -19.63 -12.55
#